data_cb0a47226428cdb0d82bd05fafba6ca2
#
_entry.id   cb0a47226428cdb0d82bd05fafba6ca2
#
_cell.length_a   1.000
_cell.length_b   1.000
_cell.length_c   1.000
_cell.angle_alpha   90.00
_cell.angle_beta   90.00
_cell.angle_gamma   90.00
#
_symmetry.space_group_name_H-M   'P 1'
#
loop_
_entity.id
_entity.type
_entity.pdbx_description
1 polymer ?
#
loop_
_entity_poly.entity_id
_entity_poly.type
_entity_poly.pdbx_seq_one_letter_code
_entity_poly.pdbx_strand_id
1 'polypeptide(L)'
;MKLFFDMEFTGLRQNTTPISLGIVSEDGKKFYAEFVDFDFNQVNDWITKNVLDNLFLKKLYPTVSPELLEKQICEWKKDGYEISKLPCVATGLVMFESKRTKNGFTEVVGTRQWISESLIGWISQFNKIQFVSDVCHYDFVLLIDLLTNGGTALDLPENISAVCHDLNMDIARHFHVSDREAFDMSREKIMNDLCKTEDIVTGNKHNSLYDAEVIKAIYEEIGYDI
;
A
#
# COMPACT_ATOMS: atom_id res chain seq x y z
N MET A 1 -15.08 2.92 -10.61
CA MET A 1 -13.80 3.47 -10.08
C MET A 1 -12.85 2.32 -9.90
N LYS A 2 -11.75 2.32 -10.60
CA LYS A 2 -10.64 1.40 -10.35
C LYS A 2 -9.72 1.98 -9.28
N LEU A 3 -9.26 1.14 -8.37
CA LEU A 3 -8.27 1.45 -7.35
C LEU A 3 -7.09 0.51 -7.55
N PHE A 4 -5.97 1.07 -7.98
CA PHE A 4 -4.71 0.36 -8.19
C PHE A 4 -3.97 0.28 -6.87
N PHE A 5 -3.54 -0.91 -6.47
CA PHE A 5 -2.93 -1.07 -5.16
C PHE A 5 -1.81 -2.11 -5.16
N ASP A 6 -0.93 -1.94 -4.19
CA ASP A 6 0.13 -2.86 -3.86
C ASP A 6 0.32 -2.92 -2.34
N MET A 7 0.79 -4.03 -1.83
CA MET A 7 1.10 -4.23 -0.41
C MET A 7 2.48 -4.82 -0.22
N GLU A 8 3.22 -4.27 0.74
CA GLU A 8 4.42 -4.92 1.24
C GLU A 8 4.11 -5.64 2.55
N PHE A 9 4.66 -6.84 2.70
CA PHE A 9 4.38 -7.71 3.84
C PHE A 9 5.59 -8.58 4.24
N THR A 10 5.52 -9.24 5.39
CA THR A 10 6.66 -9.92 6.00
C THR A 10 7.10 -11.23 5.32
N GLY A 11 6.47 -11.62 4.21
CA GLY A 11 6.90 -12.75 3.37
C GLY A 11 5.76 -13.54 2.78
N LEU A 12 6.05 -14.33 1.75
CA LEU A 12 5.09 -15.16 1.01
C LEU A 12 4.70 -16.41 1.81
N ARG A 13 3.91 -16.23 2.87
CA ARG A 13 3.42 -17.28 3.77
C ARG A 13 2.02 -16.97 4.30
N GLN A 14 1.28 -17.97 4.77
CA GLN A 14 -0.12 -17.80 5.22
C GLN A 14 -0.28 -16.87 6.43
N ASN A 15 0.71 -16.83 7.32
CA ASN A 15 0.71 -15.98 8.51
C ASN A 15 1.50 -14.68 8.32
N THR A 16 1.64 -14.23 7.09
CA THR A 16 2.30 -12.95 6.79
C THR A 16 1.52 -11.77 7.36
N THR A 17 2.22 -10.70 7.68
CA THR A 17 1.63 -9.47 8.20
C THR A 17 1.98 -8.27 7.32
N PRO A 18 1.03 -7.33 7.08
CA PRO A 18 1.26 -6.19 6.21
C PRO A 18 2.26 -5.20 6.83
N ILE A 19 3.15 -4.64 6.00
CA ILE A 19 4.13 -3.62 6.35
C ILE A 19 3.69 -2.26 5.80
N SER A 20 3.26 -2.20 4.54
CA SER A 20 2.72 -0.98 3.93
C SER A 20 1.62 -1.29 2.92
N LEU A 21 0.81 -0.28 2.62
CA LEU A 21 -0.25 -0.32 1.63
C LEU A 21 -0.21 0.98 0.82
N GLY A 22 -0.14 0.87 -0.50
CA GLY A 22 -0.31 1.97 -1.44
C GLY A 22 -1.54 1.78 -2.30
N ILE A 23 -2.35 2.83 -2.48
CA ILE A 23 -3.51 2.82 -3.37
C ILE A 23 -3.53 4.11 -4.18
N VAL A 24 -3.79 3.97 -5.49
CA VAL A 24 -4.00 5.10 -6.40
C VAL A 24 -5.34 4.91 -7.11
N SER A 25 -6.20 5.91 -7.08
CA SER A 25 -7.48 5.86 -7.82
C SER A 25 -7.31 6.26 -9.28
N GLU A 26 -8.29 5.91 -10.12
CA GLU A 26 -8.35 6.37 -11.52
C GLU A 26 -8.23 7.90 -11.63
N ASP A 27 -8.88 8.65 -10.72
CA ASP A 27 -8.87 10.11 -10.69
C ASP A 27 -7.62 10.72 -10.00
N GLY A 28 -6.63 9.89 -9.67
CA GLY A 28 -5.32 10.32 -9.16
C GLY A 28 -5.26 10.60 -7.66
N LYS A 29 -6.31 10.31 -6.88
CA LYS A 29 -6.22 10.37 -5.41
C LYS A 29 -5.37 9.23 -4.88
N LYS A 30 -4.63 9.48 -3.81
CA LYS A 30 -3.67 8.53 -3.25
C LYS A 30 -3.96 8.24 -1.78
N PHE A 31 -3.74 7.00 -1.40
CA PHE A 31 -3.71 6.54 -0.01
C PHE A 31 -2.43 5.75 0.20
N TYR A 32 -1.69 6.09 1.25
CA TYR A 32 -0.50 5.36 1.66
C TYR A 32 -0.52 5.11 3.15
N ALA A 33 -0.24 3.88 3.55
CA ALA A 33 -0.22 3.50 4.95
C ALA A 33 1.00 2.66 5.30
N GLU A 34 1.54 2.87 6.53
CA GLU A 34 2.59 2.06 7.12
C GLU A 34 2.12 1.48 8.45
N PHE A 35 2.21 0.16 8.57
CA PHE A 35 1.78 -0.58 9.76
C PHE A 35 2.90 -0.59 10.81
N VAL A 36 2.55 -0.35 12.07
CA VAL A 36 3.51 -0.39 13.19
C VAL A 36 3.43 -1.69 14.00
N ASP A 37 2.45 -2.53 13.71
CA ASP A 37 2.13 -3.77 14.44
C ASP A 37 2.34 -5.05 13.60
N PHE A 38 3.16 -4.98 12.54
CA PHE A 38 3.57 -6.18 11.82
C PHE A 38 4.50 -7.07 12.67
N ASP A 39 4.57 -8.37 12.35
CA ASP A 39 5.40 -9.32 13.10
C ASP A 39 6.88 -9.15 12.77
N PHE A 40 7.60 -8.42 13.63
CA PHE A 40 9.05 -8.19 13.51
C PHE A 40 9.89 -9.48 13.50
N ASN A 41 9.39 -10.59 14.07
CA ASN A 41 10.10 -11.86 14.05
C ASN A 41 10.14 -12.50 12.66
N GLN A 42 9.31 -12.02 11.75
CA GLN A 42 9.28 -12.47 10.35
C GLN A 42 10.17 -11.64 9.43
N VAL A 43 10.72 -10.52 9.93
CA VAL A 43 11.59 -9.63 9.16
C VAL A 43 12.98 -10.25 9.03
N ASN A 44 13.47 -10.35 7.81
CA ASN A 44 14.83 -10.79 7.47
C ASN A 44 15.62 -9.63 6.82
N ASP A 45 16.90 -9.88 6.54
CA ASP A 45 17.78 -8.86 5.93
C ASP A 45 17.28 -8.36 4.59
N TRP A 46 16.62 -9.22 3.79
CA TRP A 46 16.06 -8.82 2.51
C TRP A 46 14.91 -7.84 2.69
N ILE A 47 13.97 -8.15 3.59
CA ILE A 47 12.82 -7.26 3.91
C ILE A 47 13.32 -5.94 4.48
N THR A 48 14.30 -5.99 5.40
CA THR A 48 14.89 -4.77 5.96
C THR A 48 15.43 -3.87 4.86
N LYS A 49 16.25 -4.42 3.96
CA LYS A 49 16.94 -3.63 2.93
C LYS A 49 16.01 -3.19 1.79
N ASN A 50 15.09 -4.03 1.37
CA ASN A 50 14.29 -3.76 0.17
C ASN A 50 12.91 -3.16 0.47
N VAL A 51 12.35 -3.43 1.64
CA VAL A 51 11.03 -2.92 2.05
C VAL A 51 11.16 -1.83 3.09
N LEU A 52 11.68 -2.15 4.29
CA LEU A 52 11.72 -1.18 5.38
C LEU A 52 12.58 0.06 5.06
N ASP A 53 13.66 -0.11 4.28
CA ASP A 53 14.50 1.01 3.85
C ASP A 53 13.83 1.94 2.83
N ASN A 54 12.78 1.48 2.16
CA ASN A 54 12.02 2.22 1.17
C ASN A 54 10.72 2.84 1.71
N LEU A 55 10.39 2.67 2.98
CA LEU A 55 9.22 3.28 3.61
C LEU A 55 9.35 4.81 3.65
N PHE A 56 8.28 5.54 3.30
CA PHE A 56 8.27 7.01 3.28
C PHE A 56 8.31 7.62 4.69
N LEU A 57 7.65 6.96 5.62
CA LEU A 57 7.43 7.44 6.98
C LEU A 57 8.41 6.83 7.98
N LYS A 58 9.49 6.22 7.50
CA LYS A 58 10.58 5.61 8.28
C LYS A 58 11.12 6.52 9.39
N LYS A 59 11.04 7.84 9.21
CA LYS A 59 11.42 8.84 10.22
C LYS A 59 10.58 8.75 11.50
N LEU A 60 9.46 8.02 11.46
CA LEU A 60 8.51 7.83 12.55
C LEU A 60 8.85 6.60 13.40
N TYR A 61 9.76 5.72 12.95
CA TYR A 61 10.13 4.51 13.68
C TYR A 61 11.12 4.84 14.82
N PRO A 62 10.87 4.36 16.02
CA PRO A 62 11.43 4.92 17.23
C PRO A 62 12.79 4.30 17.58
N THR A 63 13.85 4.95 17.17
CA THR A 63 15.16 4.82 17.82
C THR A 63 15.55 6.12 18.51
N VAL A 64 14.58 6.98 18.81
CA VAL A 64 14.83 8.38 19.22
C VAL A 64 14.54 8.55 20.70
N SER A 65 15.35 9.37 21.37
CA SER A 65 15.09 9.72 22.77
C SER A 65 13.72 10.40 22.91
N PRO A 66 13.08 10.30 24.09
CA PRO A 66 11.77 10.94 24.32
C PRO A 66 11.73 12.44 23.96
N GLU A 67 12.85 13.15 24.16
CA GLU A 67 12.96 14.58 23.87
C GLU A 67 12.98 14.86 22.36
N LEU A 68 13.70 14.06 21.59
CA LEU A 68 13.72 14.17 20.12
C LEU A 68 12.36 13.83 19.53
N LEU A 69 11.66 12.90 20.14
CA LEU A 69 10.33 12.48 19.74
C LEU A 69 9.29 13.61 19.91
N GLU A 70 9.29 14.32 21.03
CA GLU A 70 8.38 15.45 21.25
C GLU A 70 8.61 16.57 20.23
N LYS A 71 9.87 16.86 19.91
CA LYS A 71 10.22 17.83 18.87
C LYS A 71 9.66 17.40 17.51
N GLN A 72 9.82 16.14 17.15
CA GLN A 72 9.35 15.56 15.90
C GLN A 72 7.82 15.57 15.79
N ILE A 73 7.11 15.22 16.87
CA ILE A 73 5.64 15.35 16.94
C ILE A 73 5.19 16.79 16.70
N CYS A 74 5.90 17.78 17.28
CA CYS A 74 5.59 19.17 17.06
C CYS A 74 5.79 19.60 15.58
N GLU A 75 6.82 19.09 14.93
CA GLU A 75 7.08 19.35 13.51
C GLU A 75 5.97 18.74 12.64
N TRP A 76 5.59 17.49 12.88
CA TRP A 76 4.51 16.83 12.12
C TRP A 76 3.16 17.49 12.29
N LYS A 77 2.82 17.93 13.50
CA LYS A 77 1.59 18.72 13.72
C LYS A 77 1.58 20.02 12.93
N LYS A 78 2.75 20.67 12.77
CA LYS A 78 2.88 21.86 11.90
C LYS A 78 2.69 21.51 10.43
N ASP A 79 3.09 20.31 10.03
CA ASP A 79 2.90 19.79 8.66
C ASP A 79 1.48 19.26 8.41
N GLY A 80 0.59 19.35 9.40
CA GLY A 80 -0.82 19.01 9.30
C GLY A 80 -1.16 17.55 9.64
N TYR A 81 -0.24 16.83 10.30
CA TYR A 81 -0.57 15.49 10.81
C TYR A 81 -1.43 15.56 12.08
N GLU A 82 -2.51 14.79 12.09
CA GLU A 82 -3.23 14.39 13.30
C GLU A 82 -2.43 13.26 13.94
N ILE A 83 -2.06 13.41 15.21
CA ILE A 83 -1.22 12.42 15.91
C ILE A 83 -1.88 12.04 17.22
N SER A 84 -2.08 10.75 17.43
CA SER A 84 -2.42 10.15 18.72
C SER A 84 -1.25 9.31 19.24
N LYS A 85 -1.03 9.38 20.57
CA LYS A 85 -0.04 8.52 21.24
C LYS A 85 -0.74 7.21 21.59
N LEU A 86 -0.19 6.09 21.14
CA LEU A 86 -0.58 4.80 21.68
C LEU A 86 0.07 4.59 23.06
N PRO A 87 -0.64 3.98 24.01
CA PRO A 87 -0.05 3.60 25.29
C PRO A 87 1.16 2.70 25.05
N CYS A 88 2.22 2.90 25.82
CA CYS A 88 3.48 2.18 25.71
C CYS A 88 3.22 0.65 25.74
N VAL A 89 3.56 -0.02 24.65
CA VAL A 89 3.52 -1.48 24.59
C VAL A 89 4.78 -2.01 25.26
N ALA A 90 4.75 -3.24 25.77
CA ALA A 90 5.78 -3.90 26.60
C ALA A 90 7.22 -3.94 26.06
N THR A 91 7.46 -3.38 24.87
CA THR A 91 8.77 -3.30 24.21
C THR A 91 9.53 -2.00 24.48
N GLY A 92 8.97 -1.06 25.23
CA GLY A 92 9.56 0.28 25.44
C GLY A 92 9.55 1.21 24.21
N LEU A 93 8.93 0.78 23.11
CA LEU A 93 8.76 1.57 21.90
C LEU A 93 7.48 2.40 22.03
N VAL A 94 7.57 3.70 21.77
CA VAL A 94 6.39 4.57 21.69
C VAL A 94 5.82 4.45 20.29
N MET A 95 4.62 3.90 20.16
CA MET A 95 3.92 3.80 18.89
C MET A 95 2.99 5.02 18.73
N PHE A 96 2.84 5.45 17.50
CA PHE A 96 1.97 6.55 17.13
C PHE A 96 0.98 6.10 16.08
N GLU A 97 -0.19 6.69 16.15
CA GLU A 97 -1.12 6.74 15.06
C GLU A 97 -1.10 8.16 14.51
N SER A 98 -0.84 8.28 13.24
CA SER A 98 -0.85 9.57 12.56
C SER A 98 -1.58 9.50 11.24
N LYS A 99 -2.26 10.60 10.90
CA LYS A 99 -2.98 10.71 9.62
C LYS A 99 -2.84 12.14 9.10
N ARG A 100 -2.62 12.24 7.81
CA ARG A 100 -2.67 13.53 7.08
C ARG A 100 -3.38 13.34 5.75
N THR A 101 -4.25 14.29 5.39
CA THR A 101 -4.81 14.38 4.04
C THR A 101 -4.52 15.75 3.46
N LYS A 102 -3.84 15.78 2.32
CA LYS A 102 -3.48 17.03 1.63
C LYS A 102 -3.51 16.80 0.12
N ASN A 103 -4.22 17.66 -0.61
CA ASN A 103 -4.28 17.63 -2.08
C ASN A 103 -4.66 16.25 -2.67
N GLY A 104 -5.62 15.56 -2.08
CA GLY A 104 -6.05 14.23 -2.53
C GLY A 104 -5.12 13.08 -2.11
N PHE A 105 -4.04 13.36 -1.40
CA PHE A 105 -3.15 12.35 -0.83
C PHE A 105 -3.40 12.18 0.67
N THR A 106 -3.74 10.96 1.08
CA THR A 106 -3.90 10.57 2.48
C THR A 106 -2.74 9.67 2.89
N GLU A 107 -2.04 10.06 3.93
CA GLU A 107 -0.92 9.33 4.54
C GLU A 107 -1.32 8.90 5.95
N VAL A 108 -1.07 7.64 6.30
CA VAL A 108 -1.45 7.05 7.59
C VAL A 108 -0.29 6.23 8.14
N VAL A 109 0.02 6.38 9.41
CA VAL A 109 0.88 5.45 10.15
C VAL A 109 0.13 5.00 11.39
N GLY A 110 0.13 3.70 11.66
CA GLY A 110 -0.57 3.22 12.85
C GLY A 110 -0.72 1.71 12.89
N THR A 111 -1.52 1.28 13.85
CA THR A 111 -1.93 -0.11 13.95
C THR A 111 -2.85 -0.50 12.79
N ARG A 112 -2.94 -1.79 12.55
CA ARG A 112 -3.86 -2.36 11.57
C ARG A 112 -5.29 -1.81 11.73
N GLN A 113 -5.79 -1.70 12.96
CA GLN A 113 -7.12 -1.17 13.22
C GLN A 113 -7.25 0.28 12.75
N TRP A 114 -6.30 1.14 13.12
CA TRP A 114 -6.28 2.56 12.74
C TRP A 114 -6.22 2.75 11.22
N ILE A 115 -5.39 1.94 10.56
CA ILE A 115 -5.27 1.96 9.09
C ILE A 115 -6.55 1.47 8.44
N SER A 116 -7.18 0.39 8.94
CA SER A 116 -8.47 -0.11 8.47
C SER A 116 -9.56 0.98 8.54
N GLU A 117 -9.73 1.62 9.68
CA GLU A 117 -10.72 2.70 9.87
C GLU A 117 -10.44 3.89 8.94
N SER A 118 -9.17 4.27 8.78
CA SER A 118 -8.75 5.34 7.89
C SER A 118 -9.00 5.01 6.42
N LEU A 119 -8.73 3.77 6.02
CA LEU A 119 -8.96 3.27 4.65
C LEU A 119 -10.45 3.21 4.33
N ILE A 120 -11.27 2.65 5.23
CA ILE A 120 -12.74 2.61 5.07
C ILE A 120 -13.30 4.02 4.89
N GLY A 121 -12.84 4.98 5.70
CA GLY A 121 -13.21 6.39 5.55
C GLY A 121 -12.77 6.97 4.20
N TRP A 122 -11.58 6.62 3.71
CA TRP A 122 -11.07 7.10 2.42
C TRP A 122 -11.83 6.50 1.23
N ILE A 123 -12.11 5.19 1.25
CA ILE A 123 -12.83 4.52 0.15
C ILE A 123 -14.31 4.87 0.10
N SER A 124 -14.92 5.36 1.19
CA SER A 124 -16.34 5.72 1.24
C SER A 124 -16.74 6.84 0.27
N GLN A 125 -15.76 7.59 -0.26
CA GLN A 125 -16.01 8.59 -1.29
C GLN A 125 -16.31 8.01 -2.68
N PHE A 126 -16.10 6.71 -2.89
CA PHE A 126 -16.27 6.03 -4.18
C PHE A 126 -17.51 5.14 -4.19
N ASN A 127 -18.30 5.19 -5.26
CA ASN A 127 -19.57 4.48 -5.34
C ASN A 127 -19.44 2.98 -5.66
N LYS A 128 -18.63 2.65 -6.66
CA LYS A 128 -18.34 1.26 -7.07
C LYS A 128 -16.84 1.12 -7.22
N ILE A 129 -16.27 0.14 -6.58
CA ILE A 129 -14.83 -0.07 -6.51
C ILE A 129 -14.49 -1.44 -7.10
N GLN A 130 -13.53 -1.45 -8.01
CA GLN A 130 -12.80 -2.63 -8.42
C GLN A 130 -11.31 -2.40 -8.12
N PHE A 131 -10.74 -3.29 -7.36
CA PHE A 131 -9.31 -3.28 -7.12
C PHE A 131 -8.55 -3.92 -8.28
N VAL A 132 -7.39 -3.33 -8.60
CA VAL A 132 -6.43 -3.81 -9.60
C VAL A 132 -5.07 -3.92 -8.93
N SER A 133 -4.42 -5.06 -9.05
CA SER A 133 -3.07 -5.28 -8.53
C SER A 133 -2.26 -6.16 -9.50
N ASP A 134 -0.97 -6.27 -9.27
CA ASP A 134 -0.10 -7.16 -10.02
C ASP A 134 0.12 -8.45 -9.22
N VAL A 135 -0.24 -9.61 -9.81
CA VAL A 135 -0.17 -10.92 -9.13
C VAL A 135 -0.88 -10.90 -7.77
N CYS A 136 -2.12 -10.52 -7.76
CA CYS A 136 -2.92 -10.04 -6.63
C CYS A 136 -3.18 -11.04 -5.47
N HIS A 137 -2.57 -12.23 -5.45
CA HIS A 137 -2.94 -13.33 -4.53
C HIS A 137 -2.84 -12.97 -3.06
N TYR A 138 -1.66 -12.54 -2.59
CA TYR A 138 -1.44 -12.17 -1.20
C TYR A 138 -2.01 -10.80 -0.90
N ASP A 139 -1.77 -9.84 -1.77
CA ASP A 139 -2.20 -8.46 -1.62
C ASP A 139 -3.69 -8.34 -1.42
N PHE A 140 -4.49 -9.01 -2.27
CA PHE A 140 -5.94 -8.93 -2.17
C PHE A 140 -6.50 -9.66 -0.94
N VAL A 141 -5.90 -10.79 -0.54
CA VAL A 141 -6.29 -11.47 0.71
C VAL A 141 -6.01 -10.59 1.93
N LEU A 142 -4.84 -9.95 2.00
CA LEU A 142 -4.48 -9.03 3.08
C LEU A 142 -5.37 -7.77 3.07
N LEU A 143 -5.72 -7.26 1.89
CA LEU A 143 -6.62 -6.12 1.76
C LEU A 143 -8.05 -6.46 2.20
N ILE A 144 -8.58 -7.63 1.84
CA ILE A 144 -9.88 -8.13 2.33
C ILE A 144 -9.86 -8.22 3.85
N ASP A 145 -8.84 -8.86 4.41
CA ASP A 145 -8.66 -9.01 5.84
C ASP A 145 -8.61 -7.65 6.56
N LEU A 146 -7.97 -6.65 5.97
CA LEU A 146 -7.92 -5.27 6.47
C LEU A 146 -9.31 -4.59 6.40
N LEU A 147 -10.00 -4.68 5.26
CA LEU A 147 -11.29 -4.02 5.03
C LEU A 147 -12.43 -4.63 5.84
N THR A 148 -12.34 -5.92 6.17
CA THR A 148 -13.38 -6.68 6.88
C THR A 148 -13.04 -6.93 8.35
N ASN A 149 -11.89 -6.42 8.82
CA ASN A 149 -11.37 -6.66 10.17
C ASN A 149 -11.29 -8.16 10.53
N GLY A 150 -10.66 -8.94 9.65
CA GLY A 150 -10.47 -10.38 9.84
C GLY A 150 -11.61 -11.26 9.27
N GLY A 151 -12.51 -10.67 8.50
CA GLY A 151 -13.57 -11.39 7.78
C GLY A 151 -13.11 -11.96 6.43
N THR A 152 -14.05 -12.14 5.53
CA THR A 152 -13.88 -12.77 4.23
C THR A 152 -14.34 -11.85 3.09
N ALA A 153 -14.13 -12.28 1.83
CA ALA A 153 -14.64 -11.55 0.68
C ALA A 153 -16.17 -11.38 0.66
N LEU A 154 -16.90 -12.21 1.41
CA LEU A 154 -18.35 -12.09 1.57
C LEU A 154 -18.78 -10.97 2.51
N ASP A 155 -17.85 -10.49 3.32
CA ASP A 155 -18.06 -9.42 4.31
C ASP A 155 -17.64 -8.04 3.77
N LEU A 156 -17.15 -7.98 2.53
CA LEU A 156 -16.79 -6.71 1.88
C LEU A 156 -18.02 -5.81 1.75
N PRO A 157 -17.87 -4.47 1.87
CA PRO A 157 -18.93 -3.52 1.55
C PRO A 157 -19.50 -3.74 0.15
N GLU A 158 -20.82 -3.59 -0.02
CA GLU A 158 -21.54 -3.87 -1.28
C GLU A 158 -21.02 -3.09 -2.50
N ASN A 159 -20.37 -1.96 -2.27
CA ASN A 159 -19.78 -1.14 -3.32
C ASN A 159 -18.39 -1.62 -3.76
N ILE A 160 -17.82 -2.67 -3.12
CA ILE A 160 -16.51 -3.23 -3.44
C ILE A 160 -16.68 -4.57 -4.14
N SER A 161 -16.05 -4.72 -5.32
CA SER A 161 -15.98 -6.00 -6.02
C SER A 161 -15.21 -7.03 -5.20
N ALA A 162 -15.77 -8.22 -5.03
CA ALA A 162 -15.07 -9.36 -4.43
C ALA A 162 -14.00 -9.98 -5.36
N VAL A 163 -13.88 -9.47 -6.58
CA VAL A 163 -12.92 -9.92 -7.59
C VAL A 163 -11.88 -8.83 -7.81
N CYS A 164 -10.61 -9.14 -7.55
CA CYS A 164 -9.50 -8.30 -7.94
C CYS A 164 -9.15 -8.55 -9.42
N HIS A 165 -8.87 -7.48 -10.15
CA HIS A 165 -8.32 -7.58 -11.49
C HIS A 165 -6.80 -7.78 -11.39
N ASP A 166 -6.28 -8.81 -12.06
CA ASP A 166 -4.86 -9.14 -12.04
C ASP A 166 -4.17 -8.61 -13.31
N LEU A 167 -3.33 -7.60 -13.16
CA LEU A 167 -2.60 -6.97 -14.26
C LEU A 167 -1.67 -7.94 -14.99
N ASN A 168 -1.14 -8.97 -14.32
CA ASN A 168 -0.28 -9.98 -14.95
C ASN A 168 -0.99 -10.67 -16.13
N MET A 169 -2.32 -10.86 -16.04
CA MET A 169 -3.11 -11.43 -17.12
C MET A 169 -3.18 -10.52 -18.35
N ASP A 170 -3.24 -9.20 -18.15
CA ASP A 170 -3.24 -8.24 -19.25
C ASP A 170 -1.88 -8.15 -19.91
N ILE A 171 -0.80 -8.18 -19.12
CA ILE A 171 0.58 -8.23 -19.61
C ILE A 171 0.79 -9.49 -20.46
N ALA A 172 0.36 -10.65 -19.98
CA ALA A 172 0.46 -11.91 -20.73
C ALA A 172 -0.25 -11.84 -22.09
N ARG A 173 -1.46 -11.27 -22.12
CA ARG A 173 -2.24 -11.08 -23.36
C ARG A 173 -1.57 -10.07 -24.29
N HIS A 174 -1.13 -8.93 -23.78
CA HIS A 174 -0.55 -7.85 -24.58
C HIS A 174 0.75 -8.30 -25.28
N PHE A 175 1.62 -8.99 -24.54
CA PHE A 175 2.91 -9.44 -25.07
C PHE A 175 2.83 -10.84 -25.74
N HIS A 176 1.66 -11.50 -25.74
CA HIS A 176 1.46 -12.85 -26.28
C HIS A 176 2.38 -13.88 -25.65
N VAL A 177 2.56 -13.82 -24.35
CA VAL A 177 3.40 -14.73 -23.55
C VAL A 177 2.55 -15.51 -22.56
N SER A 178 3.14 -16.55 -21.93
CA SER A 178 2.48 -17.27 -20.84
C SER A 178 2.42 -16.41 -19.57
N ASP A 179 1.51 -16.75 -18.64
CA ASP A 179 1.38 -16.08 -17.34
C ASP A 179 2.70 -16.11 -16.56
N ARG A 180 3.47 -17.18 -16.69
CA ARG A 180 4.77 -17.33 -16.04
C ARG A 180 5.82 -16.38 -16.64
N GLU A 181 5.88 -16.28 -17.96
CA GLU A 181 6.78 -15.35 -18.63
C GLU A 181 6.40 -13.90 -18.29
N ALA A 182 5.10 -13.57 -18.27
CA ALA A 182 4.62 -12.26 -17.84
C ALA A 182 5.03 -11.94 -16.39
N PHE A 183 4.90 -12.93 -15.49
CA PHE A 183 5.32 -12.78 -14.09
C PHE A 183 6.81 -12.44 -13.94
N ASP A 184 7.66 -13.04 -14.78
CA ASP A 184 9.12 -12.83 -14.74
C ASP A 184 9.56 -11.49 -15.43
N MET A 185 8.64 -10.74 -16.08
CA MET A 185 8.93 -9.44 -16.70
C MET A 185 9.05 -8.32 -15.67
N SER A 186 10.01 -7.41 -15.84
CA SER A 186 10.14 -6.20 -15.00
C SER A 186 9.02 -5.21 -15.31
N ARG A 187 8.24 -4.83 -14.30
CA ARG A 187 7.16 -3.83 -14.40
C ARG A 187 7.70 -2.45 -14.74
N GLU A 188 8.82 -2.05 -14.16
CA GLU A 188 9.48 -0.78 -14.46
C GLU A 188 9.93 -0.73 -15.92
N LYS A 189 10.41 -1.85 -16.47
CA LYS A 189 10.78 -1.93 -17.88
C LYS A 189 9.56 -1.82 -18.77
N ILE A 190 8.47 -2.54 -18.47
CA ILE A 190 7.21 -2.45 -19.22
C ILE A 190 6.71 -1.00 -19.23
N MET A 191 6.64 -0.36 -18.06
CA MET A 191 6.23 1.05 -17.95
C MET A 191 7.11 1.95 -18.80
N ASN A 192 8.43 1.82 -18.73
CA ASN A 192 9.36 2.66 -19.53
C ASN A 192 9.26 2.43 -21.03
N ASP A 193 8.90 1.22 -21.46
CA ASP A 193 8.78 0.87 -22.87
C ASP A 193 7.43 1.31 -23.48
N LEU A 194 6.36 1.39 -22.67
CA LEU A 194 5.01 1.67 -23.13
C LEU A 194 4.55 3.11 -22.85
N CYS A 195 4.85 3.64 -21.67
CA CYS A 195 4.36 4.95 -21.26
C CYS A 195 5.17 6.10 -21.91
N LYS A 196 4.51 7.24 -22.11
CA LYS A 196 5.21 8.45 -22.50
C LYS A 196 6.09 8.95 -21.36
N THR A 197 7.11 9.75 -21.70
CA THR A 197 8.08 10.26 -20.71
C THR A 197 7.42 11.02 -19.55
N GLU A 198 6.35 11.76 -19.82
CA GLU A 198 5.57 12.51 -18.81
C GLU A 198 4.76 11.64 -17.88
N ASP A 199 4.44 10.41 -18.28
CA ASP A 199 3.62 9.47 -17.52
C ASP A 199 4.47 8.44 -16.75
N ILE A 200 5.80 8.48 -16.92
CA ILE A 200 6.72 7.60 -16.20
C ILE A 200 6.80 7.99 -14.73
N VAL A 201 6.42 7.06 -13.87
CA VAL A 201 6.48 7.21 -12.41
C VAL A 201 7.92 7.04 -11.93
N THR A 202 8.32 7.87 -10.97
CA THR A 202 9.64 7.80 -10.35
C THR A 202 9.53 7.45 -8.87
N GLY A 203 10.34 6.52 -8.41
CA GLY A 203 10.33 6.07 -7.01
C GLY A 203 11.23 4.87 -6.78
N ASN A 204 11.04 4.21 -5.67
CA ASN A 204 11.81 3.03 -5.30
C ASN A 204 10.90 1.80 -5.34
N LYS A 205 11.33 0.76 -6.04
CA LYS A 205 10.70 -0.56 -5.98
C LYS A 205 10.56 -1.04 -4.54
N HIS A 206 9.52 -1.79 -4.27
CA HIS A 206 9.14 -2.21 -2.92
C HIS A 206 8.76 -1.04 -1.98
N ASN A 207 8.30 0.06 -2.56
CA ASN A 207 7.44 1.01 -1.89
C ASN A 207 6.02 0.85 -2.45
N SER A 208 5.08 0.40 -1.65
CA SER A 208 3.74 0.01 -2.12
C SER A 208 2.99 1.14 -2.86
N LEU A 209 3.24 2.41 -2.54
CA LEU A 209 2.63 3.51 -3.31
C LEU A 209 3.26 3.65 -4.69
N TYR A 210 4.59 3.58 -4.78
CA TYR A 210 5.28 3.60 -6.07
C TYR A 210 4.86 2.42 -6.94
N ASP A 211 4.80 1.21 -6.37
CA ASP A 211 4.41 0.02 -7.11
C ASP A 211 2.94 0.09 -7.56
N ALA A 212 2.03 0.64 -6.75
CA ALA A 212 0.64 0.94 -7.15
C ALA A 212 0.55 1.97 -8.29
N GLU A 213 1.42 2.99 -8.31
CA GLU A 213 1.51 3.96 -9.41
C GLU A 213 2.03 3.31 -10.70
N VAL A 214 2.99 2.40 -10.62
CA VAL A 214 3.50 1.61 -11.75
C VAL A 214 2.40 0.71 -12.30
N ILE A 215 1.65 0.01 -11.44
CA ILE A 215 0.48 -0.81 -11.81
C ILE A 215 -0.53 0.04 -12.59
N LYS A 216 -0.87 1.23 -12.08
CA LYS A 216 -1.79 2.16 -12.75
C LYS A 216 -1.28 2.57 -14.13
N ALA A 217 -0.03 3.01 -14.23
CA ALA A 217 0.56 3.47 -15.47
C ALA A 217 0.54 2.39 -16.55
N ILE A 218 0.93 1.15 -16.21
CA ILE A 218 0.87 0.02 -17.15
C ILE A 218 -0.58 -0.29 -17.54
N TYR A 219 -1.49 -0.33 -16.54
CA TYR A 219 -2.90 -0.63 -16.81
C TYR A 219 -3.53 0.37 -17.77
N GLU A 220 -3.24 1.66 -17.65
CA GLU A 220 -3.77 2.71 -18.52
C GLU A 220 -3.32 2.55 -19.98
N GLU A 221 -2.16 1.92 -20.22
CA GLU A 221 -1.64 1.63 -21.57
C GLU A 221 -2.19 0.33 -22.16
N ILE A 222 -2.31 -0.74 -21.36
CA ILE A 222 -2.60 -2.09 -21.87
C ILE A 222 -3.79 -2.78 -21.23
N GLY A 223 -4.36 -2.21 -20.15
CA GLY A 223 -5.46 -2.83 -19.42
C GLY A 223 -6.71 -2.99 -20.28
N TYR A 224 -7.36 -4.14 -20.16
CA TYR A 224 -8.62 -4.42 -20.84
C TYR A 224 -9.79 -4.18 -19.89
N ASP A 225 -10.77 -3.41 -20.37
CA ASP A 225 -12.05 -3.27 -19.66
C ASP A 225 -12.79 -4.61 -19.65
N ILE A 226 -13.23 -5.02 -18.47
CA ILE A 226 -14.02 -6.24 -18.23
C ILE A 226 -15.51 -5.90 -18.35
#